data_ffe645f1741614219dba32aa95580e82
#
_entry.id   ffe645f1741614219dba32aa95580e82
#
_cell.length_a   1.000
_cell.length_b   1.000
_cell.length_c   1.000
_cell.angle_alpha   90.00
_cell.angle_beta   90.00
_cell.angle_gamma   90.00
#
_symmetry.space_group_name_H-M   'P 1'
#
loop_
_entity.id
_entity.type
_entity.pdbx_description
1 polymer ?
#
loop_
_entity_poly.entity_id
_entity_poly.type
_entity_poly.pdbx_seq_one_letter_code
_entity_poly.pdbx_strand_id
1 'polypeptide(L)'
;QLENGVGMMRLFINEFQEELKEVLAVEAYTMLKEGLERTITIATGKLAFPTVRDFARQLMEAFPGLTIHVYAIRNHFFGETITVSGLITGQDLVTQLKEQKEHGKDLGDTLLIPSNMLRSGEQVFLDDLTVEDVEAALEMKLTAVETGGREFIDAILYPDYEMDRNNENFVYIQAYDKAGQ
;
A
#
# COMPACT_ATOMS: atom_id res chain seq x y z
N GLN A 1 -15.90 19.66 -1.85
CA GLN A 1 -14.72 18.81 -2.10
C GLN A 1 -13.95 18.47 -0.81
N LEU A 2 -13.83 19.40 0.15
CA LEU A 2 -13.23 19.13 1.45
C LEU A 2 -14.05 18.11 2.28
N GLU A 3 -15.35 18.18 2.20
CA GLU A 3 -16.27 17.22 2.85
C GLU A 3 -16.13 15.82 2.28
N ASN A 4 -15.95 15.66 0.96
CA ASN A 4 -15.74 14.38 0.31
C ASN A 4 -14.40 13.74 0.72
N GLY A 5 -13.33 14.52 0.86
CA GLY A 5 -12.04 14.02 1.30
C GLY A 5 -12.05 13.52 2.76
N VAL A 6 -12.73 14.25 3.65
CA VAL A 6 -12.91 13.84 5.05
C VAL A 6 -13.80 12.60 5.17
N GLY A 7 -14.87 12.52 4.37
CA GLY A 7 -15.75 11.35 4.33
C GLY A 7 -15.03 10.11 3.82
N MET A 8 -14.24 10.23 2.77
CA MET A 8 -13.43 9.13 2.23
C MET A 8 -12.39 8.62 3.24
N MET A 9 -11.71 9.53 3.94
CA MET A 9 -10.74 9.15 4.96
C MET A 9 -11.40 8.43 6.15
N ARG A 10 -12.57 8.91 6.58
CA ARG A 10 -13.34 8.27 7.65
C ARG A 10 -13.82 6.87 7.24
N LEU A 11 -14.30 6.72 6.01
CA LEU A 11 -14.68 5.42 5.47
C LEU A 11 -13.48 4.46 5.43
N PHE A 12 -12.35 4.90 4.92
CA PHE A 12 -11.10 4.13 4.88
C PHE A 12 -10.67 3.65 6.29
N ILE A 13 -10.74 4.53 7.28
CA ILE A 13 -10.42 4.18 8.68
C ILE A 13 -11.38 3.11 9.20
N ASN A 14 -12.68 3.28 9.00
CA ASN A 14 -13.69 2.34 9.49
C ASN A 14 -13.53 0.97 8.82
N GLU A 15 -13.38 0.93 7.51
CA GLU A 15 -13.17 -0.31 6.76
C GLU A 15 -11.91 -1.04 7.22
N PHE A 16 -10.82 -0.31 7.44
CA PHE A 16 -9.57 -0.89 7.96
C PHE A 16 -9.80 -1.55 9.34
N GLN A 17 -10.45 -0.85 10.25
CA GLN A 17 -10.68 -1.39 11.60
C GLN A 17 -11.60 -2.61 11.59
N GLU A 18 -12.64 -2.61 10.77
CA GLU A 18 -13.54 -3.75 10.62
C GLU A 18 -12.82 -4.95 10.02
N GLU A 19 -12.10 -4.76 8.93
CA GLU A 19 -11.34 -5.83 8.27
C GLU A 19 -10.24 -6.39 9.17
N LEU A 20 -9.49 -5.56 9.86
CA LEU A 20 -8.47 -6.02 10.81
C LEU A 20 -9.10 -6.90 11.90
N LYS A 21 -10.23 -6.48 12.45
CA LYS A 21 -10.97 -7.25 13.45
C LYS A 21 -11.41 -8.60 12.90
N GLU A 22 -11.89 -8.66 11.67
CA GLU A 22 -12.29 -9.91 11.00
C GLU A 22 -11.08 -10.82 10.78
N VAL A 23 -9.98 -10.30 10.26
CA VAL A 23 -8.74 -11.08 10.04
C VAL A 23 -8.22 -11.69 11.35
N LEU A 24 -8.24 -10.93 12.45
CA LEU A 24 -7.78 -11.42 13.76
C LEU A 24 -8.71 -12.45 14.39
N ALA A 25 -9.97 -12.51 13.96
CA ALA A 25 -10.98 -13.43 14.49
C ALA A 25 -11.02 -14.79 13.79
N VAL A 26 -10.43 -14.95 12.60
CA VAL A 26 -10.45 -16.20 11.85
C VAL A 26 -9.43 -17.21 12.39
N GLU A 27 -9.77 -18.51 12.31
CA GLU A 27 -8.87 -19.58 12.77
C GLU A 27 -7.53 -19.60 12.03
N ALA A 28 -7.53 -19.21 10.74
CA ALA A 28 -6.33 -19.10 9.92
C ALA A 28 -5.36 -17.98 10.38
N TYR A 29 -5.77 -17.09 11.27
CA TYR A 29 -4.92 -16.00 11.75
C TYR A 29 -3.60 -16.50 12.36
N THR A 30 -3.65 -17.52 13.18
CA THR A 30 -2.44 -18.08 13.81
C THR A 30 -1.46 -18.60 12.77
N MET A 31 -1.94 -19.34 11.77
CA MET A 31 -1.10 -19.85 10.69
C MET A 31 -0.52 -18.71 9.83
N LEU A 32 -1.34 -17.74 9.50
CA LEU A 32 -0.90 -16.55 8.76
C LEU A 32 0.14 -15.76 9.55
N LYS A 33 -0.09 -15.55 10.83
CA LYS A 33 0.83 -14.85 11.74
C LYS A 33 2.19 -15.54 11.84
N GLU A 34 2.22 -16.86 11.93
CA GLU A 34 3.45 -17.64 12.05
C GLU A 34 4.19 -17.78 10.72
N GLY A 35 3.45 -17.83 9.60
CA GLY A 35 4.01 -18.03 8.26
C GLY A 35 4.35 -16.74 7.50
N LEU A 36 3.88 -15.59 7.97
CA LEU A 36 4.10 -14.33 7.27
C LEU A 36 5.43 -13.70 7.66
N GLU A 37 6.37 -13.69 6.72
CA GLU A 37 7.62 -12.94 6.83
C GLU A 37 7.79 -12.09 5.56
N ARG A 38 7.66 -10.77 5.72
CA ARG A 38 7.62 -9.85 4.58
C ARG A 38 8.11 -8.47 4.96
N THR A 39 8.92 -7.87 4.07
CA THR A 39 9.29 -6.45 4.13
C THR A 39 8.71 -5.73 2.93
N ILE A 40 7.94 -4.69 3.18
CA ILE A 40 7.30 -3.87 2.15
C ILE A 40 7.48 -2.38 2.42
N THR A 41 7.36 -1.60 1.37
CA THR A 41 7.31 -0.14 1.45
C THR A 41 5.96 0.38 0.97
N ILE A 42 5.41 1.34 1.67
CA ILE A 42 4.20 2.08 1.28
C ILE A 42 4.59 3.53 1.07
N ALA A 43 4.26 4.07 -0.09
CA ALA A 43 4.44 5.49 -0.39
C ALA A 43 3.09 6.18 -0.53
N THR A 44 2.94 7.33 0.10
CA THR A 44 1.71 8.11 0.10
C THR A 44 2.01 9.60 0.16
N GLY A 45 1.01 10.46 0.01
CA GLY A 45 1.16 11.89 0.24
C GLY A 45 1.19 12.25 1.73
N LYS A 46 1.64 13.44 2.05
CA LYS A 46 1.76 13.92 3.44
C LYS A 46 0.43 13.93 4.19
N LEU A 47 -0.68 14.18 3.50
CA LEU A 47 -2.01 14.25 4.13
C LEU A 47 -2.45 12.89 4.69
N ALA A 48 -2.27 11.82 3.94
CA ALA A 48 -2.66 10.47 4.35
C ALA A 48 -1.61 9.77 5.23
N PHE A 49 -0.39 10.26 5.24
CA PHE A 49 0.75 9.61 5.91
C PHE A 49 0.49 9.25 7.39
N PRO A 50 -0.06 10.12 8.25
CA PRO A 50 -0.28 9.77 9.66
C PRO A 50 -1.22 8.58 9.82
N THR A 51 -2.28 8.51 9.03
CA THR A 51 -3.27 7.41 9.05
C THR A 51 -2.65 6.11 8.54
N VAL A 52 -1.97 6.15 7.40
CA VAL A 52 -1.32 4.97 6.81
C VAL A 52 -0.22 4.42 7.73
N ARG A 53 0.55 5.30 8.35
CA ARG A 53 1.57 4.91 9.33
C ARG A 53 0.97 4.22 10.55
N ASP A 54 -0.16 4.72 11.07
CA ASP A 54 -0.85 4.10 12.19
C ASP A 54 -1.40 2.70 11.82
N PHE A 55 -1.96 2.54 10.63
CA PHE A 55 -2.40 1.26 10.13
C PHE A 55 -1.25 0.26 9.97
N ALA A 56 -0.12 0.70 9.42
CA ALA A 56 1.09 -0.12 9.31
C ALA A 56 1.57 -0.59 10.69
N ARG A 57 1.57 0.30 11.68
CA ARG A 57 1.91 -0.03 13.06
C ARG A 57 1.00 -1.11 13.63
N GLN A 58 -0.32 -0.98 13.48
CA GLN A 58 -1.29 -1.97 13.95
C GLN A 58 -1.07 -3.34 13.28
N LEU A 59 -0.79 -3.37 11.98
CA LEU A 59 -0.51 -4.61 11.26
C LEU A 59 0.80 -5.25 11.72
N MET A 60 1.86 -4.47 11.93
CA MET A 60 3.13 -5.00 12.45
C MET A 60 3.00 -5.53 13.89
N GLU A 61 2.14 -4.95 14.71
CA GLU A 61 1.84 -5.49 16.05
C GLU A 61 1.09 -6.83 15.97
N ALA A 62 0.16 -6.95 15.03
CA ALA A 62 -0.62 -8.18 14.82
C ALA A 62 0.19 -9.31 14.14
N PHE A 63 1.13 -8.95 13.27
CA PHE A 63 1.95 -9.87 12.48
C PHE A 63 3.44 -9.57 12.67
N PRO A 64 4.11 -10.19 13.66
CA PRO A 64 5.50 -9.86 14.01
C PRO A 64 6.53 -10.07 12.89
N GLY A 65 6.26 -10.94 11.93
CA GLY A 65 7.11 -11.17 10.76
C GLY A 65 6.96 -10.11 9.66
N LEU A 66 6.05 -9.15 9.83
CA LEU A 66 5.78 -8.09 8.86
C LEU A 66 6.58 -6.84 9.20
N THR A 67 7.35 -6.34 8.24
CA THR A 67 8.06 -5.07 8.31
C THR A 67 7.50 -4.13 7.24
N ILE A 68 6.95 -3.00 7.66
CA ILE A 68 6.35 -2.00 6.77
C ILE A 68 7.07 -0.67 6.94
N HIS A 69 7.65 -0.16 5.87
CA HIS A 69 8.15 1.20 5.80
C HIS A 69 7.12 2.09 5.13
N VAL A 70 6.74 3.18 5.78
CA VAL A 70 5.80 4.16 5.22
C VAL A 70 6.54 5.46 4.97
N TYR A 71 6.46 5.96 3.74
CA TYR A 71 7.08 7.22 3.33
C TYR A 71 6.03 8.23 2.84
N ALA A 72 6.10 9.43 3.41
CA ALA A 72 5.39 10.59 2.90
C ALA A 72 6.23 11.22 1.77
N ILE A 73 5.79 11.09 0.54
CA ILE A 73 6.48 11.66 -0.62
C ILE A 73 6.19 13.17 -0.71
N ARG A 74 7.26 13.96 -0.77
CA ARG A 74 7.15 15.40 -1.01
C ARG A 74 6.86 15.66 -2.49
N ASN A 75 5.92 16.54 -2.75
CA ASN A 75 5.60 16.94 -4.12
C ASN A 75 6.54 18.07 -4.58
N HIS A 76 7.62 17.72 -5.23
CA HIS A 76 8.54 18.72 -5.81
C HIS A 76 8.07 19.20 -7.18
N PHE A 77 7.36 18.34 -7.92
CA PHE A 77 6.91 18.66 -9.27
C PHE A 77 5.88 19.78 -9.29
N PHE A 78 4.81 19.66 -8.50
CA PHE A 78 3.75 20.66 -8.42
C PHE A 78 3.93 21.68 -7.28
N GLY A 79 4.79 21.38 -6.31
CA GLY A 79 5.08 22.23 -5.15
C GLY A 79 4.81 21.52 -3.82
N GLU A 80 5.66 21.81 -2.83
CA GLU A 80 5.63 21.13 -1.52
C GLU A 80 4.40 21.45 -0.66
N THR A 81 3.61 22.46 -1.01
CA THR A 81 2.33 22.75 -0.36
C THR A 81 1.23 21.76 -0.76
N ILE A 82 1.44 20.99 -1.83
CA ILE A 82 0.53 19.96 -2.28
C ILE A 82 0.81 18.67 -1.51
N THR A 83 -0.20 18.19 -0.78
CA THR A 83 -0.06 17.10 0.19
C THR A 83 -0.87 15.84 -0.15
N VAL A 84 -1.69 15.91 -1.20
CA VAL A 84 -2.53 14.79 -1.65
C VAL A 84 -1.73 13.77 -2.46
N SER A 85 -2.00 12.49 -2.26
CA SER A 85 -1.30 11.39 -2.95
C SER A 85 -1.53 11.41 -4.46
N GLY A 86 -2.71 11.80 -4.91
CA GLY A 86 -3.09 11.78 -6.33
C GLY A 86 -2.35 12.76 -7.24
N LEU A 87 -1.49 13.61 -6.68
CA LEU A 87 -0.63 14.53 -7.44
C LEU A 87 0.87 14.21 -7.30
N ILE A 88 1.24 13.10 -6.66
CA ILE A 88 2.62 12.60 -6.62
C ILE A 88 3.00 12.05 -7.98
N THR A 89 4.15 12.48 -8.51
CA THR A 89 4.70 12.00 -9.78
C THR A 89 5.59 10.77 -9.60
N GLY A 90 5.80 10.02 -10.68
CA GLY A 90 6.72 8.90 -10.69
C GLY A 90 8.15 9.32 -10.38
N GLN A 91 8.57 10.49 -10.86
CA GLN A 91 9.91 11.03 -10.60
C GLN A 91 10.13 11.38 -9.12
N ASP A 92 9.18 12.02 -8.47
CA ASP A 92 9.26 12.33 -7.05
C ASP A 92 9.32 11.06 -6.21
N LEU A 93 8.53 10.06 -6.57
CA LEU A 93 8.51 8.75 -5.94
C LEU A 93 9.87 8.04 -6.06
N VAL A 94 10.40 7.91 -7.28
CA VAL A 94 11.67 7.25 -7.55
C VAL A 94 12.83 7.95 -6.84
N THR A 95 12.93 9.27 -6.96
CA THR A 95 14.02 10.04 -6.39
C THR A 95 14.10 9.87 -4.88
N GLN A 96 12.96 10.04 -4.19
CA GLN A 96 12.93 10.01 -2.72
C GLN A 96 13.09 8.58 -2.16
N LEU A 97 12.60 7.55 -2.84
CA LEU A 97 12.82 6.17 -2.40
C LEU A 97 14.25 5.69 -2.71
N LYS A 98 14.88 6.13 -3.79
CA LYS A 98 16.30 5.87 -4.03
C LYS A 98 17.19 6.48 -2.95
N GLU A 99 16.91 7.71 -2.52
CA GLU A 99 17.60 8.33 -1.40
C GLU A 99 17.54 7.47 -0.12
N GLN A 100 16.40 6.84 0.17
CA GLN A 100 16.28 5.94 1.31
C GLN A 100 17.15 4.69 1.16
N LYS A 101 17.20 4.09 -0.02
CA LYS A 101 18.11 2.97 -0.31
C LYS A 101 19.59 3.36 -0.17
N GLU A 102 19.96 4.53 -0.66
CA GLU A 102 21.33 5.08 -0.53
C GLU A 102 21.73 5.32 0.93
N HIS A 103 20.76 5.64 1.80
CA HIS A 103 20.96 5.73 3.25
C HIS A 103 20.95 4.37 3.97
N GLY A 104 20.96 3.27 3.23
CA GLY A 104 21.06 1.91 3.77
C GLY A 104 19.74 1.32 4.26
N LYS A 105 18.59 1.89 3.87
CA LYS A 105 17.28 1.32 4.21
C LYS A 105 16.96 0.13 3.30
N ASP A 106 16.59 -0.98 3.92
CA ASP A 106 15.99 -2.11 3.22
C ASP A 106 14.51 -1.82 2.98
N LEU A 107 14.15 -1.51 1.74
CA LEU A 107 12.76 -1.21 1.36
C LEU A 107 11.94 -2.46 1.04
N GLY A 108 12.55 -3.66 1.07
CA GLY A 108 11.92 -4.89 0.61
C GLY A 108 11.81 -4.96 -0.92
N ASP A 109 11.00 -5.87 -1.39
CA ASP A 109 10.80 -6.15 -2.82
C ASP A 109 9.50 -5.58 -3.40
N THR A 110 8.63 -5.07 -2.54
CA THR A 110 7.30 -4.60 -2.93
C THR A 110 7.05 -3.17 -2.48
N LEU A 111 6.60 -2.35 -3.43
CA LEU A 111 6.14 -0.98 -3.21
C LEU A 111 4.62 -0.91 -3.41
N LEU A 112 3.90 -0.47 -2.38
CA LEU A 112 2.47 -0.18 -2.45
C LEU A 112 2.24 1.32 -2.58
N ILE A 113 1.39 1.71 -3.50
CA ILE A 113 0.93 3.09 -3.69
C ILE A 113 -0.59 3.13 -3.77
N PRO A 114 -1.25 4.24 -3.39
CA PRO A 114 -2.67 4.41 -3.71
C PRO A 114 -2.86 4.53 -5.23
N SER A 115 -3.89 3.87 -5.74
CA SER A 115 -4.17 3.81 -7.19
C SER A 115 -4.39 5.18 -7.83
N ASN A 116 -4.80 6.18 -7.05
CA ASN A 116 -4.99 7.55 -7.51
C ASN A 116 -3.70 8.30 -7.84
N MET A 117 -2.52 7.74 -7.56
CA MET A 117 -1.25 8.27 -8.09
C MET A 117 -1.13 8.04 -9.60
N LEU A 118 -1.83 7.05 -10.14
CA LEU A 118 -1.86 6.75 -11.56
C LEU A 118 -3.02 7.46 -12.25
N ARG A 119 -2.87 7.73 -13.54
CA ARG A 119 -3.99 8.18 -14.37
C ARG A 119 -5.08 7.14 -14.38
N SER A 120 -6.32 7.60 -14.38
CA SER A 120 -7.49 6.71 -14.34
C SER A 120 -7.48 5.71 -15.51
N GLY A 121 -7.47 4.42 -15.16
CA GLY A 121 -7.47 3.33 -16.15
C GLY A 121 -6.13 3.07 -16.85
N GLU A 122 -5.06 3.76 -16.46
CA GLU A 122 -3.73 3.62 -17.05
C GLU A 122 -2.70 3.20 -16.00
N GLN A 123 -1.59 2.57 -16.45
CA GLN A 123 -0.43 2.24 -15.63
C GLN A 123 0.66 3.31 -15.79
N VAL A 124 0.26 4.58 -15.71
CA VAL A 124 1.10 5.76 -16.00
C VAL A 124 0.88 6.83 -14.94
N PHE A 125 1.96 7.40 -14.43
CA PHE A 125 1.95 8.56 -13.53
C PHE A 125 1.68 9.87 -14.30
N LEU A 126 1.46 10.97 -13.58
CA LEU A 126 1.14 12.27 -14.19
C LEU A 126 2.29 12.86 -15.03
N ASP A 127 3.52 12.44 -14.77
CA ASP A 127 4.74 12.84 -15.49
C ASP A 127 5.16 11.87 -16.60
N ASP A 128 4.23 11.06 -17.08
CA ASP A 128 4.40 10.07 -18.14
C ASP A 128 5.32 8.88 -17.82
N LEU A 129 5.90 8.78 -16.63
CA LEU A 129 6.56 7.56 -16.20
C LEU A 129 5.54 6.42 -16.04
N THR A 130 5.88 5.26 -16.57
CA THR A 130 5.04 4.07 -16.41
C THR A 130 5.33 3.35 -15.07
N VAL A 131 4.42 2.50 -14.66
CA VAL A 131 4.65 1.59 -13.51
C VAL A 131 5.93 0.77 -13.75
N GLU A 132 6.12 0.26 -14.96
CA GLU A 132 7.31 -0.52 -15.34
C GLU A 132 8.61 0.29 -15.22
N ASP A 133 8.59 1.58 -15.59
CA ASP A 133 9.75 2.47 -15.43
C ASP A 133 10.13 2.62 -13.96
N VAL A 134 9.14 2.78 -13.09
CA VAL A 134 9.33 2.92 -11.64
C VAL A 134 9.84 1.62 -11.02
N GLU A 135 9.27 0.49 -11.41
CA GLU A 135 9.72 -0.84 -10.97
C GLU A 135 11.18 -1.10 -11.35
N ALA A 136 11.54 -0.80 -12.60
CA ALA A 136 12.92 -0.95 -13.08
C ALA A 136 13.88 -0.02 -12.33
N ALA A 137 13.48 1.23 -12.09
CA ALA A 137 14.31 2.22 -11.39
C ALA A 137 14.55 1.88 -9.92
N LEU A 138 13.56 1.30 -9.25
CA LEU A 138 13.62 0.94 -7.82
C LEU A 138 14.00 -0.51 -7.57
N GLU A 139 13.98 -1.36 -8.61
CA GLU A 139 14.15 -2.82 -8.48
C GLU A 139 13.14 -3.42 -7.47
N MET A 140 11.90 -2.98 -7.56
CA MET A 140 10.79 -3.39 -6.71
C MET A 140 9.55 -3.66 -7.55
N LYS A 141 8.71 -4.62 -7.12
CA LYS A 141 7.36 -4.77 -7.67
C LYS A 141 6.48 -3.63 -7.15
N LEU A 142 5.78 -2.95 -8.03
CA LEU A 142 4.84 -1.89 -7.66
C LEU A 142 3.40 -2.40 -7.75
N THR A 143 2.65 -2.25 -6.69
CA THR A 143 1.22 -2.56 -6.64
C THR A 143 0.44 -1.29 -6.29
N ALA A 144 -0.45 -0.90 -7.20
CA ALA A 144 -1.41 0.17 -6.95
C ALA A 144 -2.63 -0.40 -6.21
N VAL A 145 -2.94 0.17 -5.06
CA VAL A 145 -4.02 -0.30 -4.18
C VAL A 145 -5.19 0.67 -4.24
N GLU A 146 -6.39 0.14 -4.45
CA GLU A 146 -7.61 0.94 -4.39
C GLU A 146 -7.83 1.53 -2.99
N THR A 147 -8.58 2.62 -2.91
CA THR A 147 -8.87 3.30 -1.65
C THR A 147 -9.93 2.55 -0.86
N GLY A 148 -9.51 1.53 -0.14
CA GLY A 148 -10.37 0.73 0.73
C GLY A 148 -9.56 0.08 1.84
N GLY A 149 -10.14 -0.04 3.02
CA GLY A 149 -9.44 -0.62 4.18
C GLY A 149 -9.15 -2.10 3.99
N ARG A 150 -10.05 -2.82 3.32
CA ARG A 150 -9.89 -4.23 2.98
C ARG A 150 -8.78 -4.43 1.95
N GLU A 151 -8.83 -3.69 0.84
CA GLU A 151 -7.84 -3.75 -0.22
C GLU A 151 -6.44 -3.44 0.31
N PHE A 152 -6.34 -2.50 1.24
CA PHE A 152 -5.10 -2.14 1.92
C PHE A 152 -4.53 -3.32 2.72
N ILE A 153 -5.34 -3.97 3.55
CA ILE A 153 -4.93 -5.12 4.35
C ILE A 153 -4.57 -6.30 3.44
N ASP A 154 -5.38 -6.61 2.44
CA ASP A 154 -5.16 -7.71 1.52
C ASP A 154 -3.85 -7.56 0.74
N ALA A 155 -3.55 -6.36 0.25
CA ALA A 155 -2.29 -6.08 -0.46
C ALA A 155 -1.05 -6.26 0.43
N ILE A 156 -1.18 -6.02 1.73
CA ILE A 156 -0.09 -6.18 2.69
C ILE A 156 0.09 -7.65 3.10
N LEU A 157 -0.99 -8.35 3.38
CA LEU A 157 -0.95 -9.71 3.91
C LEU A 157 -0.74 -10.78 2.83
N TYR A 158 -1.16 -10.51 1.60
CA TYR A 158 -1.13 -11.50 0.52
C TYR A 158 -0.17 -11.07 -0.59
N PRO A 159 1.04 -11.69 -0.69
CA PRO A 159 2.08 -11.30 -1.66
C PRO A 159 1.64 -11.37 -3.12
N ASP A 160 0.72 -12.27 -3.44
CA ASP A 160 0.19 -12.49 -4.79
C ASP A 160 -1.13 -11.74 -5.03
N TYR A 161 -1.39 -10.71 -4.22
CA TYR A 161 -2.54 -9.86 -4.41
C TYR A 161 -2.48 -9.19 -5.79
N GLU A 162 -3.32 -9.68 -6.70
CA GLU A 162 -3.62 -9.03 -7.96
C GLU A 162 -5.00 -8.39 -7.83
N MET A 163 -5.09 -7.14 -8.21
CA MET A 163 -6.34 -6.41 -8.20
C MET A 163 -7.28 -6.96 -9.27
N ASP A 164 -7.98 -8.05 -8.96
CA ASP A 164 -9.07 -8.54 -9.80
C ASP A 164 -10.32 -7.76 -9.49
N ARG A 165 -10.60 -6.77 -10.33
CA ARG A 165 -11.77 -5.89 -10.24
C ARG A 165 -13.12 -6.61 -10.32
N ASN A 166 -13.13 -7.88 -10.68
CA ASN A 166 -14.35 -8.63 -10.98
C ASN A 166 -14.69 -9.74 -9.97
N ASN A 167 -13.89 -9.97 -8.94
CA ASN A 167 -14.11 -11.12 -8.07
C ASN A 167 -13.94 -10.80 -6.58
N GLU A 168 -15.01 -10.36 -5.95
CA GLU A 168 -15.06 -10.04 -4.51
C GLU A 168 -14.77 -11.25 -3.57
N ASN A 169 -14.75 -12.48 -4.09
CA ASN A 169 -14.55 -13.70 -3.30
C ASN A 169 -13.19 -14.39 -3.51
N PHE A 170 -12.37 -13.90 -4.44
CA PHE A 170 -11.18 -14.64 -4.92
C PHE A 170 -10.03 -14.67 -3.90
N VAL A 171 -9.84 -13.60 -3.14
CA VAL A 171 -8.69 -13.44 -2.24
C VAL A 171 -8.75 -14.41 -1.05
N TYR A 172 -9.92 -14.64 -0.49
CA TYR A 172 -10.10 -15.57 0.62
C TYR A 172 -9.84 -17.04 0.25
N ILE A 173 -10.21 -17.46 -0.95
CA ILE A 173 -10.07 -18.85 -1.41
C ILE A 173 -8.61 -19.24 -1.64
N GLN A 174 -7.79 -18.37 -2.23
CA GLN A 174 -6.37 -18.68 -2.47
C GLN A 174 -5.51 -18.74 -1.20
N ALA A 175 -5.80 -17.89 -0.23
CA ALA A 175 -5.10 -17.94 1.06
C ALA A 175 -5.45 -19.22 1.85
N TYR A 176 -6.67 -19.69 1.75
CA TYR A 176 -7.09 -20.96 2.37
C TYR A 176 -6.49 -22.19 1.67
N ASP A 177 -6.40 -22.19 0.35
CA ASP A 177 -5.82 -23.31 -0.40
C ASP A 177 -4.30 -23.45 -0.18
N LYS A 178 -3.57 -22.35 -0.05
CA LYS A 178 -2.12 -22.37 0.24
C LYS A 178 -1.80 -22.73 1.71
N ALA A 179 -2.69 -22.41 2.64
CA ALA A 179 -2.55 -22.80 4.05
C ALA A 179 -2.91 -24.26 4.34
N GLY A 180 -3.58 -24.95 3.40
CA GLY A 180 -3.97 -26.36 3.49
C GLY A 180 -3.02 -27.36 2.82
N GLN A 181 -1.93 -26.90 2.23
CA GLN A 181 -0.84 -27.73 1.67
C GLN A 181 0.42 -27.64 2.53
#